data_2a0c0e9354a159e07fbf182946ac63f9
#
_entry.id   2a0c0e9354a159e07fbf182946ac63f9
#
_cell.length_a   1.000
_cell.length_b   1.000
_cell.length_c   1.000
_cell.angle_alpha   90.00
_cell.angle_beta   90.00
_cell.angle_gamma   90.00
#
_symmetry.space_group_name_H-M   'P 1'
#
loop_
_entity.id
_entity.type
_entity.pdbx_description
1 polymer ?
#
loop_
_entity_poly.entity_id
_entity_poly.type
_entity_poly.pdbx_seq_one_letter_code
_entity_poly.pdbx_strand_id
1 'polypeptide(L)'
;MRPMAMALAVQEAINNVSAYVASFDGSGAAPAMTTTVAASGTADATSTDTGGQAVTVAAATSGGSAEAGAALYTTCIACHGADGAGNQALNSPRIAGQSAWYLTNQLKGFKAGYRGSKPEDIYGMQMRPMSMTLADDQAIANIAAYITTLNGAVSPATLDGNAEAGKGLYVTCVACHGADGKGNEALKSPNLIGLQDWYVVRQLQNFKAGIRGTHPEDINGQTMRPMSMTLADDKAMKDVAAYIISLRK
;
A
#
# COMPACT_ATOMS: atom_id res chain seq x y z
N MET A 1 -1.46 -33.88 19.09
CA MET A 1 -0.52 -33.10 19.96
C MET A 1 -0.31 -31.63 19.55
N ARG A 2 -0.83 -31.14 18.41
CA ARG A 2 -0.71 -29.72 18.00
C ARG A 2 -1.59 -28.70 18.76
N PRO A 3 -2.79 -29.01 19.26
CA PRO A 3 -3.61 -28.00 19.94
C PRO A 3 -3.06 -27.52 21.29
N MET A 4 -2.36 -28.39 22.04
CA MET A 4 -1.81 -28.02 23.34
C MET A 4 -0.64 -27.02 23.27
N ALA A 5 0.22 -27.12 22.25
CA ALA A 5 1.36 -26.21 22.10
C ALA A 5 0.91 -24.77 21.75
N MET A 6 -0.17 -24.62 20.98
CA MET A 6 -0.73 -23.29 20.68
C MET A 6 -1.39 -22.66 21.91
N ALA A 7 -2.07 -23.44 22.73
CA ALA A 7 -2.70 -22.97 23.97
C ALA A 7 -1.65 -22.47 24.99
N LEU A 8 -0.51 -23.15 25.09
CA LEU A 8 0.61 -22.73 25.95
C LEU A 8 1.26 -21.42 25.47
N ALA A 9 1.48 -21.28 24.17
CA ALA A 9 2.06 -20.06 23.60
C ALA A 9 1.15 -18.83 23.78
N VAL A 10 -0.16 -19.01 23.65
CA VAL A 10 -1.15 -17.95 23.90
C VAL A 10 -1.18 -17.56 25.37
N GLN A 11 -1.14 -18.55 26.28
CA GLN A 11 -1.14 -18.29 27.71
C GLN A 11 0.13 -17.58 28.18
N GLU A 12 1.28 -17.93 27.61
CA GLU A 12 2.56 -17.26 27.90
C GLU A 12 2.55 -15.79 27.40
N ALA A 13 2.00 -15.54 26.22
CA ALA A 13 1.82 -14.18 25.69
C ALA A 13 0.88 -13.35 26.58
N ILE A 14 -0.22 -13.91 27.05
CA ILE A 14 -1.14 -13.25 27.98
C ILE A 14 -0.44 -12.93 29.30
N ASN A 15 0.33 -13.87 29.85
CA ASN A 15 1.05 -13.67 31.10
C ASN A 15 2.12 -12.57 30.97
N ASN A 16 2.82 -12.52 29.84
CA ASN A 16 3.83 -11.49 29.57
C ASN A 16 3.19 -10.09 29.45
N VAL A 17 2.05 -9.97 28.76
CA VAL A 17 1.30 -8.72 28.69
C VAL A 17 0.75 -8.31 30.06
N SER A 18 0.23 -9.26 30.83
CA SER A 18 -0.26 -8.98 32.19
C SER A 18 0.84 -8.54 33.13
N ALA A 19 2.02 -9.16 33.06
CA ALA A 19 3.19 -8.74 33.85
C ALA A 19 3.67 -7.33 33.44
N TYR A 20 3.66 -7.03 32.16
CA TYR A 20 4.01 -5.70 31.63
C TYR A 20 3.01 -4.64 32.11
N VAL A 21 1.71 -4.90 32.01
CA VAL A 21 0.66 -3.98 32.52
C VAL A 21 0.76 -3.81 34.03
N ALA A 22 1.03 -4.87 34.78
CA ALA A 22 1.21 -4.80 36.23
C ALA A 22 2.47 -4.02 36.66
N SER A 23 3.46 -3.85 35.77
CA SER A 23 4.63 -3.03 36.03
C SER A 23 4.34 -1.51 35.97
N PHE A 24 3.17 -1.11 35.47
CA PHE A 24 2.68 0.27 35.52
C PHE A 24 1.94 0.53 36.83
N ASP A 25 2.67 0.64 37.92
CA ASP A 25 2.12 0.87 39.27
C ASP A 25 1.69 2.33 39.57
N GLY A 26 1.56 3.15 38.52
CA GLY A 26 1.09 4.52 38.66
C GLY A 26 2.06 5.49 39.38
N SER A 27 3.23 5.02 39.80
CA SER A 27 4.26 5.85 40.46
C SER A 27 5.31 6.38 39.51
N GLY A 28 5.30 5.97 38.25
CA GLY A 28 6.17 6.46 37.19
C GLY A 28 5.60 7.74 36.57
N ALA A 29 6.15 8.88 36.91
CA ALA A 29 5.87 10.13 36.22
C ALA A 29 6.10 9.94 34.71
N ALA A 30 5.02 10.01 33.91
CA ALA A 30 5.13 10.11 32.48
C ALA A 30 6.02 11.32 32.13
N PRO A 31 6.97 11.20 31.19
CA PRO A 31 7.70 12.39 30.73
C PRO A 31 6.68 13.39 30.20
N ALA A 32 6.67 14.58 30.78
CA ALA A 32 5.78 15.66 30.39
C ALA A 32 6.00 15.97 28.91
N MET A 33 5.02 15.64 28.08
CA MET A 33 4.93 16.18 26.73
C MET A 33 4.54 17.64 26.84
N THR A 34 5.52 18.52 26.79
CA THR A 34 5.30 19.97 26.65
C THR A 34 4.79 20.21 25.22
N THR A 35 3.50 20.37 25.09
CA THR A 35 2.87 20.92 23.90
C THR A 35 3.17 22.42 23.88
N THR A 36 4.23 22.82 23.18
CA THR A 36 4.46 24.23 22.84
C THR A 36 3.66 24.56 21.59
N VAL A 37 2.54 25.23 21.78
CA VAL A 37 1.82 25.94 20.70
C VAL A 37 2.69 27.14 20.37
N ALA A 38 3.39 27.11 19.22
CA ALA A 38 4.13 28.27 18.74
C ALA A 38 3.17 29.24 18.03
N ALA A 39 2.89 30.36 18.68
CA ALA A 39 2.36 31.55 18.02
C ALA A 39 3.46 32.20 17.17
N SER A 40 3.07 32.66 15.97
CA SER A 40 3.90 33.41 15.04
C SER A 40 4.45 34.69 15.69
N GLY A 41 5.77 34.87 15.62
CA GLY A 41 6.41 36.14 16.05
C GLY A 41 7.89 36.11 15.72
N THR A 42 8.28 36.98 14.79
CA THR A 42 9.66 37.30 14.42
C THR A 42 10.44 37.87 15.60
N ALA A 43 11.62 37.36 15.90
CA ALA A 43 12.81 38.14 16.33
C ALA A 43 14.00 37.23 16.65
N ASP A 44 15.14 37.65 16.17
CA ASP A 44 16.52 37.26 16.33
C ASP A 44 16.97 37.19 17.81
N ALA A 45 17.63 36.12 18.21
CA ALA A 45 18.60 36.11 19.29
C ALA A 45 19.45 34.84 19.30
N THR A 46 20.72 35.00 18.98
CA THR A 46 21.86 34.10 19.24
C THR A 46 21.95 33.69 20.70
N SER A 47 21.96 32.42 21.02
CA SER A 47 22.51 31.90 22.26
C SER A 47 23.17 30.52 22.01
N THR A 48 24.47 30.49 22.18
CA THR A 48 25.31 29.30 22.24
C THR A 48 25.14 28.61 23.59
N ASP A 49 24.75 27.35 23.60
CA ASP A 49 25.19 26.44 24.66
C ASP A 49 25.20 24.96 24.16
N THR A 50 26.10 24.22 24.75
CA THR A 50 26.73 22.93 24.44
C THR A 50 25.81 21.71 24.48
N GLY A 51 25.94 20.84 23.49
CA GLY A 51 25.92 19.38 23.73
C GLY A 51 24.58 18.67 23.65
N GLY A 52 23.70 19.02 22.71
CA GLY A 52 22.57 18.18 22.34
C GLY A 52 22.59 17.90 20.84
N GLN A 53 22.61 16.63 20.43
CA GLN A 53 22.38 16.29 19.03
C GLN A 53 21.00 16.85 18.63
N ALA A 54 21.01 17.92 17.87
CA ALA A 54 19.81 18.45 17.26
C ALA A 54 19.27 17.39 16.27
N VAL A 55 18.20 16.69 16.66
CA VAL A 55 17.35 16.01 15.70
C VAL A 55 16.71 17.12 14.89
N THR A 56 17.28 17.44 13.74
CA THR A 56 16.64 18.30 12.76
C THR A 56 15.37 17.58 12.28
N VAL A 57 14.24 17.98 12.87
CA VAL A 57 12.93 17.63 12.30
C VAL A 57 12.86 18.43 11.01
N ALA A 58 13.21 17.79 9.89
CA ALA A 58 13.06 18.38 8.58
C ALA A 58 11.60 18.83 8.44
N ALA A 59 11.41 20.11 8.11
CA ALA A 59 10.10 20.70 7.88
C ALA A 59 9.31 19.78 6.92
N ALA A 60 8.09 19.43 7.32
CA ALA A 60 7.18 18.61 6.53
C ALA A 60 6.94 19.29 5.18
N THR A 61 7.72 18.92 4.17
CA THR A 61 7.33 19.15 2.78
C THR A 61 6.07 18.33 2.54
N SER A 62 5.11 18.84 1.79
CA SER A 62 3.83 18.20 1.44
C SER A 62 3.98 16.85 0.72
N GLY A 63 5.21 16.36 0.53
CA GLY A 63 5.60 15.03 0.09
C GLY A 63 6.17 14.21 1.26
N GLY A 64 5.95 12.88 1.28
CA GLY A 64 6.47 12.00 2.31
C GLY A 64 8.00 11.92 2.32
N SER A 65 8.59 11.63 3.49
CA SER A 65 10.01 11.31 3.65
C SER A 65 10.25 9.82 3.45
N ALA A 66 11.09 9.46 2.48
CA ALA A 66 11.48 8.06 2.27
C ALA A 66 12.28 7.49 3.47
N GLU A 67 13.09 8.31 4.12
CA GLU A 67 13.84 7.91 5.32
C GLU A 67 12.90 7.51 6.47
N ALA A 68 11.90 8.36 6.77
CA ALA A 68 10.89 8.05 7.76
C ALA A 68 10.02 6.84 7.33
N GLY A 69 9.79 6.67 6.04
CA GLY A 69 9.04 5.54 5.47
C GLY A 69 9.76 4.20 5.60
N ALA A 70 11.09 4.18 5.60
CA ALA A 70 11.87 2.96 5.72
C ALA A 70 11.58 2.19 7.02
N ALA A 71 11.48 2.91 8.15
CA ALA A 71 11.14 2.30 9.43
C ALA A 71 9.72 1.72 9.43
N LEU A 72 8.76 2.40 8.78
CA LEU A 72 7.38 1.95 8.66
C LEU A 72 7.24 0.71 7.76
N TYR A 73 8.13 0.55 6.77
CA TYR A 73 8.07 -0.55 5.81
C TYR A 73 8.40 -1.91 6.41
N THR A 74 9.01 -1.98 7.59
CA THR A 74 9.40 -3.23 8.26
C THR A 74 8.24 -4.21 8.40
N THR A 75 7.03 -3.73 8.65
CA THR A 75 5.82 -4.56 8.75
C THR A 75 5.32 -5.08 7.40
N CYS A 76 5.74 -4.47 6.29
CA CYS A 76 5.31 -4.81 4.94
C CYS A 76 6.20 -5.87 4.30
N ILE A 77 7.45 -5.98 4.77
CA ILE A 77 8.50 -6.87 4.22
C ILE A 77 8.05 -8.32 4.16
N ALA A 78 7.38 -8.81 5.19
CA ALA A 78 6.96 -10.21 5.30
C ALA A 78 6.11 -10.69 4.11
N CYS A 79 5.32 -9.78 3.54
CA CYS A 79 4.44 -10.10 2.42
C CYS A 79 4.93 -9.52 1.10
N HIS A 80 5.41 -8.28 1.08
CA HIS A 80 5.79 -7.58 -0.16
C HIS A 80 7.27 -7.69 -0.52
N GLY A 81 8.09 -8.32 0.35
CA GLY A 81 9.54 -8.42 0.18
C GLY A 81 10.28 -7.13 0.57
N ALA A 82 11.56 -7.25 0.89
CA ALA A 82 12.39 -6.11 1.28
C ALA A 82 12.59 -5.11 0.12
N ASP A 83 12.50 -5.59 -1.10
CA ASP A 83 12.65 -4.84 -2.35
C ASP A 83 11.31 -4.43 -2.99
N GLY A 84 10.18 -4.84 -2.39
CA GLY A 84 8.85 -4.56 -2.92
C GLY A 84 8.44 -5.39 -4.15
N ALA A 85 9.15 -6.51 -4.44
CA ALA A 85 8.83 -7.39 -5.58
C ALA A 85 7.51 -8.14 -5.42
N GLY A 86 6.98 -8.25 -4.20
CA GLY A 86 5.81 -9.04 -3.88
C GLY A 86 6.10 -10.53 -3.71
N ASN A 87 5.07 -11.29 -3.39
CA ASN A 87 5.14 -12.73 -3.21
C ASN A 87 3.84 -13.40 -3.69
N GLN A 88 3.89 -14.12 -4.81
CA GLN A 88 2.71 -14.76 -5.37
C GLN A 88 2.12 -15.84 -4.45
N ALA A 89 2.95 -16.59 -3.74
CA ALA A 89 2.47 -17.63 -2.82
C ALA A 89 1.65 -17.05 -1.65
N LEU A 90 1.95 -15.80 -1.27
CA LEU A 90 1.20 -15.05 -0.28
C LEU A 90 0.11 -14.16 -0.89
N ASN A 91 -0.05 -14.19 -2.21
CA ASN A 91 -0.95 -13.31 -2.95
C ASN A 91 -0.68 -11.80 -2.75
N SER A 92 0.54 -11.45 -2.41
CA SER A 92 0.99 -10.09 -2.16
C SER A 92 1.62 -9.51 -3.43
N PRO A 93 1.03 -8.47 -4.03
CA PRO A 93 1.52 -7.94 -5.29
C PRO A 93 2.84 -7.19 -5.14
N ARG A 94 3.55 -7.06 -6.26
CA ARG A 94 4.64 -6.12 -6.39
C ARG A 94 4.12 -4.69 -6.20
N ILE A 95 4.81 -3.94 -5.36
CA ILE A 95 4.51 -2.52 -5.08
C ILE A 95 5.64 -1.59 -5.52
N ALA A 96 6.85 -2.11 -5.72
CA ALA A 96 7.96 -1.36 -6.31
C ALA A 96 7.59 -0.83 -7.70
N GLY A 97 8.07 0.37 -8.04
CA GLY A 97 7.80 1.01 -9.33
C GLY A 97 6.39 1.60 -9.48
N GLN A 98 5.58 1.60 -8.41
CA GLN A 98 4.32 2.34 -8.38
C GLN A 98 4.54 3.80 -7.96
N SER A 99 3.68 4.69 -8.42
CA SER A 99 3.72 6.10 -8.04
C SER A 99 3.26 6.33 -6.59
N ALA A 100 3.86 7.31 -5.92
CA ALA A 100 3.52 7.65 -4.54
C ALA A 100 2.04 8.00 -4.37
N TRP A 101 1.44 8.74 -5.32
CA TRP A 101 0.03 9.10 -5.27
C TRP A 101 -0.89 7.86 -5.28
N TYR A 102 -0.55 6.84 -6.11
CA TYR A 102 -1.35 5.63 -6.19
C TYR A 102 -1.23 4.79 -4.91
N LEU A 103 0.01 4.61 -4.41
CA LEU A 103 0.26 3.92 -3.15
C LEU A 103 -0.51 4.58 -1.99
N THR A 104 -0.42 5.91 -1.89
CA THR A 104 -1.16 6.70 -0.91
C THR A 104 -2.67 6.46 -1.02
N ASN A 105 -3.24 6.53 -2.22
CA ASN A 105 -4.67 6.29 -2.43
C ASN A 105 -5.08 4.88 -2.03
N GLN A 106 -4.26 3.87 -2.34
CA GLN A 106 -4.58 2.50 -1.98
C GLN A 106 -4.53 2.28 -0.47
N LEU A 107 -3.51 2.79 0.22
CA LEU A 107 -3.39 2.69 1.68
C LEU A 107 -4.53 3.42 2.39
N LYS A 108 -4.88 4.64 1.94
CA LYS A 108 -6.05 5.37 2.43
C LYS A 108 -7.35 4.59 2.18
N GLY A 109 -7.49 3.98 1.00
CA GLY A 109 -8.64 3.17 0.66
C GLY A 109 -8.83 1.95 1.56
N PHE A 110 -7.75 1.27 1.91
CA PHE A 110 -7.80 0.18 2.89
C PHE A 110 -8.10 0.70 4.30
N LYS A 111 -7.46 1.79 4.72
CA LYS A 111 -7.65 2.38 6.05
C LYS A 111 -9.08 2.87 6.25
N ALA A 112 -9.65 3.56 5.26
CA ALA A 112 -11.04 4.06 5.28
C ALA A 112 -12.08 2.94 5.06
N GLY A 113 -11.68 1.78 4.57
CA GLY A 113 -12.56 0.60 4.42
C GLY A 113 -13.31 0.54 3.08
N TYR A 114 -13.02 1.37 2.09
CA TYR A 114 -13.60 1.14 0.74
C TYR A 114 -12.82 0.11 -0.07
N ARG A 115 -11.68 -0.36 0.45
CA ARG A 115 -11.01 -1.59 0.02
C ARG A 115 -10.86 -2.55 1.21
N GLY A 116 -10.99 -3.85 0.96
CA GLY A 116 -10.79 -4.86 1.99
C GLY A 116 -11.85 -4.89 3.09
N SER A 117 -13.05 -4.36 2.84
CA SER A 117 -14.19 -4.45 3.76
C SER A 117 -15.21 -5.52 3.37
N LYS A 118 -15.20 -5.95 2.11
CA LYS A 118 -16.11 -7.00 1.64
C LYS A 118 -15.51 -8.38 1.90
N PRO A 119 -16.32 -9.36 2.37
CA PRO A 119 -15.83 -10.72 2.64
C PRO A 119 -15.19 -11.39 1.43
N GLU A 120 -15.63 -11.03 0.22
CA GLU A 120 -15.11 -11.57 -1.04
C GLU A 120 -13.72 -11.02 -1.40
N ASP A 121 -13.30 -9.88 -0.83
CA ASP A 121 -11.96 -9.31 -1.00
C ASP A 121 -10.98 -9.89 0.03
N ILE A 122 -10.79 -11.22 0.01
CA ILE A 122 -9.98 -11.96 0.99
C ILE A 122 -8.60 -11.32 1.20
N TYR A 123 -7.94 -10.93 0.12
CA TYR A 123 -6.60 -10.35 0.17
C TYR A 123 -6.62 -8.86 0.53
N GLY A 124 -7.65 -8.13 0.15
CA GLY A 124 -7.88 -6.77 0.62
C GLY A 124 -8.15 -6.72 2.11
N MET A 125 -8.87 -7.71 2.65
CA MET A 125 -9.09 -7.85 4.09
C MET A 125 -7.78 -8.04 4.88
N GLN A 126 -6.76 -8.66 4.28
CA GLN A 126 -5.43 -8.77 4.89
C GLN A 126 -4.69 -7.42 4.88
N MET A 127 -4.85 -6.63 3.82
CA MET A 127 -4.21 -5.30 3.71
C MET A 127 -4.85 -4.24 4.60
N ARG A 128 -6.14 -4.36 4.91
CA ARG A 128 -6.85 -3.38 5.74
C ARG A 128 -6.22 -3.20 7.13
N PRO A 129 -6.03 -4.24 7.96
CA PRO A 129 -5.37 -4.08 9.26
C PRO A 129 -3.93 -3.56 9.11
N MET A 130 -3.20 -3.94 8.07
CA MET A 130 -1.86 -3.42 7.83
C MET A 130 -1.85 -1.90 7.57
N SER A 131 -2.80 -1.39 6.79
CA SER A 131 -2.94 0.04 6.55
C SER A 131 -3.37 0.82 7.81
N MET A 132 -4.11 0.18 8.71
CA MET A 132 -4.54 0.79 9.99
C MET A 132 -3.39 0.98 10.98
N THR A 133 -2.26 0.28 10.84
CA THR A 133 -1.05 0.52 11.66
C THR A 133 -0.36 1.85 11.34
N LEU A 134 -0.63 2.43 10.17
CA LEU A 134 -0.12 3.75 9.79
C LEU A 134 -0.93 4.82 10.54
N ALA A 135 -0.28 5.58 11.43
CA ALA A 135 -0.94 6.47 12.38
C ALA A 135 -1.81 7.53 11.68
N ASP A 136 -1.25 8.19 10.68
CA ASP A 136 -1.85 9.35 10.02
C ASP A 136 -1.50 9.41 8.52
N ASP A 137 -1.95 10.48 7.88
CA ASP A 137 -1.69 10.74 6.45
C ASP A 137 -0.20 10.98 6.17
N GLN A 138 0.56 11.50 7.14
CA GLN A 138 1.99 11.70 6.98
C GLN A 138 2.74 10.35 6.98
N ALA A 139 2.36 9.41 7.85
CA ALA A 139 2.89 8.05 7.84
C ALA A 139 2.60 7.34 6.51
N ILE A 140 1.39 7.52 5.96
CA ILE A 140 1.03 7.00 4.65
C ILE A 140 1.88 7.64 3.53
N ALA A 141 2.09 8.96 3.57
CA ALA A 141 2.93 9.65 2.60
C ALA A 141 4.40 9.20 2.70
N ASN A 142 4.92 9.04 3.90
CA ASN A 142 6.29 8.59 4.14
C ASN A 142 6.54 7.18 3.60
N ILE A 143 5.66 6.23 3.91
CA ILE A 143 5.81 4.86 3.41
C ILE A 143 5.64 4.78 1.89
N ALA A 144 4.72 5.57 1.31
CA ALA A 144 4.56 5.66 -0.14
C ALA A 144 5.83 6.21 -0.80
N ALA A 145 6.44 7.27 -0.24
CA ALA A 145 7.72 7.81 -0.72
C ALA A 145 8.84 6.77 -0.64
N TYR A 146 8.95 6.02 0.46
CA TYR A 146 9.94 4.94 0.57
C TYR A 146 9.73 3.84 -0.48
N ILE A 147 8.49 3.38 -0.68
CA ILE A 147 8.21 2.33 -1.66
C ILE A 147 8.61 2.76 -3.07
N THR A 148 8.55 4.05 -3.43
CA THR A 148 9.01 4.52 -4.74
C THR A 148 10.53 4.38 -4.96
N THR A 149 11.31 4.23 -3.89
CA THR A 149 12.76 3.97 -3.98
C THR A 149 13.09 2.50 -4.19
N LEU A 150 12.11 1.60 -3.98
CA LEU A 150 12.31 0.17 -4.13
C LEU A 150 12.33 -0.23 -5.61
N ASN A 151 13.19 -1.18 -5.94
CA ASN A 151 13.42 -1.63 -7.31
C ASN A 151 13.29 -3.16 -7.47
N GLY A 152 12.43 -3.78 -6.66
CA GLY A 152 12.17 -5.21 -6.71
C GLY A 152 11.90 -5.71 -8.13
N ALA A 153 12.40 -6.88 -8.44
CA ALA A 153 12.29 -7.47 -9.76
C ALA A 153 10.84 -7.67 -10.21
N VAL A 154 10.60 -7.52 -11.49
CA VAL A 154 9.31 -7.83 -12.11
C VAL A 154 9.25 -9.33 -12.39
N SER A 155 8.28 -10.03 -11.82
CA SER A 155 8.11 -11.48 -12.04
C SER A 155 7.69 -11.76 -13.49
N PRO A 156 8.10 -12.91 -14.07
CA PRO A 156 7.57 -13.40 -15.32
C PRO A 156 6.04 -13.56 -15.30
N ALA A 157 5.43 -13.67 -16.48
CA ALA A 157 4.03 -14.06 -16.60
C ALA A 157 3.80 -15.47 -16.01
N THR A 158 2.68 -15.67 -15.34
CA THR A 158 2.30 -16.94 -14.71
C THR A 158 0.98 -17.48 -15.23
N LEU A 159 0.23 -16.68 -15.98
CA LEU A 159 -1.06 -17.05 -16.57
C LEU A 159 -0.93 -17.29 -18.07
N ASP A 160 -1.80 -18.13 -18.60
CA ASP A 160 -1.89 -18.55 -20.00
C ASP A 160 -2.73 -17.56 -20.85
N GLY A 161 -2.36 -16.28 -20.86
CA GLY A 161 -3.01 -15.25 -21.68
C GLY A 161 -2.38 -15.10 -23.06
N ASN A 162 -3.19 -14.70 -24.05
CA ASN A 162 -2.75 -14.39 -25.40
C ASN A 162 -2.55 -12.88 -25.56
N ALA A 163 -1.30 -12.40 -25.64
CA ALA A 163 -0.97 -10.99 -25.73
C ALA A 163 -1.50 -10.32 -27.01
N GLU A 164 -1.55 -11.04 -28.14
CA GLU A 164 -2.07 -10.47 -29.40
C GLU A 164 -3.58 -10.24 -29.33
N ALA A 165 -4.34 -11.17 -28.76
CA ALA A 165 -5.75 -10.96 -28.47
C ALA A 165 -5.97 -9.83 -27.45
N GLY A 166 -5.14 -9.78 -26.41
CA GLY A 166 -5.15 -8.76 -25.38
C GLY A 166 -4.90 -7.34 -25.91
N LYS A 167 -4.07 -7.21 -26.95
CA LYS A 167 -3.79 -5.92 -27.61
C LYS A 167 -5.07 -5.28 -28.15
N GLY A 168 -5.94 -6.06 -28.80
CA GLY A 168 -7.21 -5.57 -29.28
C GLY A 168 -8.16 -5.13 -28.16
N LEU A 169 -8.15 -5.86 -27.04
CA LEU A 169 -8.96 -5.54 -25.87
C LEU A 169 -8.43 -4.32 -25.08
N TYR A 170 -7.11 -4.12 -25.07
CA TYR A 170 -6.46 -3.01 -24.34
C TYR A 170 -6.75 -1.63 -24.95
N VAL A 171 -7.29 -1.54 -26.16
CA VAL A 171 -7.61 -0.26 -26.83
C VAL A 171 -8.50 0.63 -25.95
N THR A 172 -9.43 0.06 -25.19
CA THR A 172 -10.30 0.80 -24.26
C THR A 172 -9.55 1.32 -23.02
N CYS A 173 -8.39 0.75 -22.71
CA CYS A 173 -7.58 1.10 -21.55
C CYS A 173 -6.55 2.20 -21.84
N VAL A 174 -6.17 2.34 -23.13
CA VAL A 174 -5.09 3.25 -23.59
C VAL A 174 -5.34 4.70 -23.19
N ALA A 175 -6.58 5.18 -23.28
CA ALA A 175 -6.93 6.57 -23.00
C ALA A 175 -6.52 7.02 -21.58
N CYS A 176 -6.57 6.11 -20.62
CA CYS A 176 -6.24 6.39 -19.23
C CYS A 176 -4.86 5.83 -18.83
N HIS A 177 -4.55 4.59 -19.22
CA HIS A 177 -3.32 3.91 -18.80
C HIS A 177 -2.13 4.09 -19.74
N GLY A 178 -2.34 4.77 -20.88
CA GLY A 178 -1.31 4.97 -21.91
C GLY A 178 -1.08 3.74 -22.78
N ALA A 179 -0.57 3.96 -23.99
CA ALA A 179 -0.21 2.88 -24.91
C ALA A 179 0.96 2.04 -24.41
N ASP A 180 1.78 2.60 -23.52
CA ASP A 180 2.92 1.94 -22.87
C ASP A 180 2.57 1.35 -21.48
N GLY A 181 1.34 1.50 -21.02
CA GLY A 181 0.87 0.98 -19.74
C GLY A 181 1.44 1.67 -18.50
N LYS A 182 2.13 2.80 -18.65
CA LYS A 182 2.76 3.51 -17.50
C LYS A 182 1.80 4.32 -16.65
N GLY A 183 0.56 4.47 -17.14
CA GLY A 183 -0.46 5.24 -16.43
C GLY A 183 -0.39 6.75 -16.69
N ASN A 184 -1.27 7.48 -16.02
CA ASN A 184 -1.35 8.93 -16.10
C ASN A 184 -1.84 9.49 -14.76
N GLU A 185 -1.00 10.26 -14.09
CA GLU A 185 -1.34 10.81 -12.77
C GLU A 185 -2.48 11.85 -12.85
N ALA A 186 -2.52 12.66 -13.91
CA ALA A 186 -3.57 13.65 -14.08
C ALA A 186 -4.96 12.99 -14.21
N LEU A 187 -5.01 11.78 -14.79
CA LEU A 187 -6.22 10.97 -14.91
C LEU A 187 -6.40 9.99 -13.75
N LYS A 188 -5.50 10.01 -12.75
CA LYS A 188 -5.49 9.06 -11.62
C LYS A 188 -5.46 7.58 -12.06
N SER A 189 -4.77 7.32 -13.16
CA SER A 189 -4.61 5.99 -13.75
C SER A 189 -3.22 5.43 -13.42
N PRO A 190 -3.12 4.32 -12.67
CA PRO A 190 -1.83 3.81 -12.21
C PRO A 190 -1.02 3.14 -13.32
N ASN A 191 0.27 2.96 -13.04
CA ASN A 191 1.18 2.14 -13.81
C ASN A 191 0.76 0.67 -13.75
N LEU A 192 0.60 0.02 -14.89
CA LEU A 192 0.21 -1.39 -15.01
C LEU A 192 1.39 -2.31 -15.31
N ILE A 193 2.44 -1.83 -16.01
CA ILE A 193 3.55 -2.68 -16.48
C ILE A 193 4.38 -3.28 -15.35
N GLY A 194 4.37 -2.68 -14.17
CA GLY A 194 5.05 -3.21 -12.99
C GLY A 194 4.28 -4.30 -12.23
N LEU A 195 3.00 -4.53 -12.55
CA LEU A 195 2.14 -5.46 -11.82
C LEU A 195 2.23 -6.88 -12.38
N GLN A 196 2.10 -7.88 -11.52
CA GLN A 196 1.99 -9.28 -11.95
C GLN A 196 0.67 -9.52 -12.68
N ASP A 197 0.67 -10.44 -13.67
CA ASP A 197 -0.50 -10.82 -14.47
C ASP A 197 -1.67 -11.32 -13.60
N TRP A 198 -1.39 -12.21 -12.65
CA TRP A 198 -2.40 -12.73 -11.71
C TRP A 198 -3.04 -11.62 -10.87
N TYR A 199 -2.27 -10.58 -10.51
CA TYR A 199 -2.80 -9.45 -9.76
C TYR A 199 -3.67 -8.55 -10.64
N VAL A 200 -3.26 -8.28 -11.88
CA VAL A 200 -4.06 -7.53 -12.85
C VAL A 200 -5.40 -8.23 -13.07
N VAL A 201 -5.41 -9.53 -13.34
CA VAL A 201 -6.65 -10.33 -13.53
C VAL A 201 -7.54 -10.25 -12.30
N ARG A 202 -6.98 -10.45 -11.10
CA ARG A 202 -7.75 -10.36 -9.84
C ARG A 202 -8.38 -8.99 -9.65
N GLN A 203 -7.67 -7.91 -9.95
CA GLN A 203 -8.23 -6.57 -9.81
C GLN A 203 -9.35 -6.31 -10.80
N LEU A 204 -9.22 -6.77 -12.05
CA LEU A 204 -10.28 -6.70 -13.05
C LEU A 204 -11.52 -7.49 -12.62
N GLN A 205 -11.33 -8.70 -12.08
CA GLN A 205 -12.41 -9.52 -11.50
C GLN A 205 -13.08 -8.80 -10.33
N ASN A 206 -12.31 -8.22 -9.41
CA ASN A 206 -12.84 -7.50 -8.25
C ASN A 206 -13.67 -6.28 -8.68
N PHE A 207 -13.24 -5.53 -9.69
CA PHE A 207 -14.02 -4.43 -10.25
C PHE A 207 -15.29 -4.94 -10.94
N LYS A 208 -15.18 -5.97 -11.78
CA LYS A 208 -16.33 -6.53 -12.50
C LYS A 208 -17.38 -7.09 -11.55
N ALA A 209 -16.98 -7.81 -10.51
CA ALA A 209 -17.86 -8.35 -9.48
C ALA A 209 -18.40 -7.27 -8.50
N GLY A 210 -17.96 -6.02 -8.60
CA GLY A 210 -18.34 -4.97 -7.67
C GLY A 210 -17.77 -5.12 -6.26
N ILE A 211 -16.74 -5.95 -6.10
CA ILE A 211 -15.94 -6.04 -4.87
C ILE A 211 -15.16 -4.74 -4.66
N ARG A 212 -14.67 -4.12 -5.75
CA ARG A 212 -14.05 -2.80 -5.80
C ARG A 212 -14.86 -1.83 -6.65
N GLY A 213 -14.72 -0.53 -6.39
CA GLY A 213 -15.34 0.53 -7.20
C GLY A 213 -16.83 0.68 -6.98
N THR A 214 -17.36 0.31 -5.82
CA THR A 214 -18.77 0.50 -5.44
C THR A 214 -18.96 1.45 -4.27
N HIS A 215 -17.90 1.78 -3.54
CA HIS A 215 -17.99 2.73 -2.44
C HIS A 215 -18.05 4.17 -2.99
N PRO A 216 -18.89 5.05 -2.44
CA PRO A 216 -19.04 6.44 -2.93
C PRO A 216 -17.75 7.24 -2.93
N GLU A 217 -16.85 6.98 -2.00
CA GLU A 217 -15.55 7.67 -1.88
C GLU A 217 -14.44 7.06 -2.76
N ASP A 218 -14.64 5.85 -3.31
CA ASP A 218 -13.67 5.22 -4.24
C ASP A 218 -13.88 5.70 -5.68
N ILE A 219 -13.73 7.01 -5.93
CA ILE A 219 -13.98 7.65 -7.22
C ILE A 219 -13.18 6.97 -8.35
N ASN A 220 -11.90 6.67 -8.08
CA ASN A 220 -11.04 6.02 -9.08
C ASN A 220 -11.48 4.58 -9.35
N GLY A 221 -11.90 3.85 -8.32
CA GLY A 221 -12.45 2.51 -8.47
C GLY A 221 -13.78 2.50 -9.22
N GLN A 222 -14.63 3.50 -8.99
CA GLN A 222 -15.90 3.66 -9.73
C GLN A 222 -15.65 3.86 -11.23
N THR A 223 -14.57 4.57 -11.61
CA THR A 223 -14.17 4.74 -13.02
C THR A 223 -13.68 3.42 -13.62
N MET A 224 -12.94 2.60 -12.86
CA MET A 224 -12.44 1.32 -13.35
C MET A 224 -13.50 0.23 -13.48
N ARG A 225 -14.57 0.31 -12.70
CA ARG A 225 -15.62 -0.71 -12.71
C ARG A 225 -16.27 -0.89 -14.09
N PRO A 226 -16.81 0.14 -14.76
CA PRO A 226 -17.36 -0.02 -16.10
C PRO A 226 -16.31 -0.49 -17.13
N MET A 227 -15.05 -0.09 -16.99
CA MET A 227 -13.98 -0.56 -17.89
C MET A 227 -13.75 -2.05 -17.76
N SER A 228 -13.76 -2.60 -16.56
CA SER A 228 -13.63 -4.05 -16.35
C SER A 228 -14.83 -4.84 -16.89
N MET A 229 -16.00 -4.24 -16.95
CA MET A 229 -17.22 -4.88 -17.50
C MET A 229 -17.16 -5.06 -19.01
N THR A 230 -16.31 -4.32 -19.73
CA THR A 230 -16.13 -4.51 -21.19
C THR A 230 -15.41 -5.82 -21.54
N LEU A 231 -14.72 -6.43 -20.59
CA LEU A 231 -14.06 -7.72 -20.74
C LEU A 231 -15.08 -8.84 -20.53
N ALA A 232 -15.31 -9.65 -21.54
CA ALA A 232 -16.40 -10.64 -21.55
C ALA A 232 -16.28 -11.66 -20.41
N ASP A 233 -15.08 -12.23 -20.24
CA ASP A 233 -14.81 -13.35 -19.37
C ASP A 233 -13.37 -13.32 -18.79
N ASP A 234 -13.01 -14.30 -18.00
CA ASP A 234 -11.69 -14.47 -17.41
C ASP A 234 -10.59 -14.63 -18.46
N LYS A 235 -10.92 -15.25 -19.62
CA LYS A 235 -9.97 -15.37 -20.72
C LYS A 235 -9.59 -13.99 -21.26
N ALA A 236 -10.56 -13.12 -21.50
CA ALA A 236 -10.32 -11.76 -21.95
C ALA A 236 -9.46 -10.98 -20.94
N MET A 237 -9.67 -11.18 -19.63
CA MET A 237 -8.86 -10.56 -18.58
C MET A 237 -7.42 -11.09 -18.59
N LYS A 238 -7.20 -12.39 -18.78
CA LYS A 238 -5.86 -12.99 -18.93
C LYS A 238 -5.16 -12.48 -20.20
N ASP A 239 -5.87 -12.36 -21.30
CA ASP A 239 -5.32 -11.87 -22.56
C ASP A 239 -4.86 -10.40 -22.41
N VAL A 240 -5.66 -9.54 -21.79
CA VAL A 240 -5.28 -8.16 -21.48
C VAL A 240 -4.07 -8.12 -20.54
N ALA A 241 -4.04 -8.95 -19.49
CA ALA A 241 -2.91 -9.03 -18.59
C ALA A 241 -1.63 -9.47 -19.33
N ALA A 242 -1.70 -10.46 -20.20
CA ALA A 242 -0.58 -10.89 -21.04
C ALA A 242 -0.06 -9.76 -21.95
N TYR A 243 -0.96 -8.98 -22.54
CA TYR A 243 -0.56 -7.82 -23.34
C TYR A 243 0.14 -6.76 -22.47
N ILE A 244 -0.40 -6.42 -21.30
CA ILE A 244 0.24 -5.49 -20.35
C ILE A 244 1.66 -5.95 -20.00
N ILE A 245 1.85 -7.26 -19.76
CA ILE A 245 3.17 -7.83 -19.51
C ILE A 245 4.11 -7.64 -20.70
N SER A 246 3.59 -7.79 -21.93
CA SER A 246 4.38 -7.63 -23.16
C SER A 246 4.86 -6.20 -23.42
N LEU A 247 4.25 -5.21 -22.77
CA LEU A 247 4.67 -3.80 -22.84
C LEU A 247 5.95 -3.51 -22.03
N ARG A 248 6.40 -4.44 -21.21
CA ARG A 248 7.66 -4.34 -20.46
C ARG A 248 8.83 -4.44 -21.45
N LYS A 249 9.50 -3.35 -21.69
CA LYS A 249 10.70 -3.28 -22.53
C LYS A 249 11.89 -2.89 -21.68
#